data_05d089b58e748d4dfb4533826c510ae9
#
_entry.id   05d089b58e748d4dfb4533826c510ae9
#
_cell.length_a   1.000
_cell.length_b   1.000
_cell.length_c   1.000
_cell.angle_alpha   90.00
_cell.angle_beta   90.00
_cell.angle_gamma   90.00
#
_symmetry.space_group_name_H-M   'P 1'
#
loop_
_entity.id
_entity.type
_entity.pdbx_description
1 polymer ?
#
loop_
_entity_poly.entity_id
_entity_poly.type
_entity_poly.pdbx_seq_one_letter_code
_entity_poly.pdbx_strand_id
1 'polypeptide(L)'
;TYRDQANALEKAIEKHFGYEIEGFHSYRYYEGNDILRSWICMPLVMGIYTRTQGTIDALFSPRLWTDDGLLTQAGTETFWDRSTLYALRGTIAAGEVEKGMNFLKKYSHRRLLGDHVPYAIEAWPEGDQRHLSAESGLYCRIYTEGLFGIRPTGLRSFEMTPRLPQEWEYMNLNRVRAFNSEFDIRVRRAGKKLHVEILKGGKPVLKKSVTEGATIKVNL
;
A
#
# COMPACT_ATOMS: atom_id res chain seq x y z
N THR A 1 1.20 25.67 -11.45
CA THR A 1 1.53 25.23 -10.06
C THR A 1 2.01 23.77 -10.04
N TYR A 2 2.58 23.29 -8.95
CA TYR A 2 2.94 21.87 -8.79
C TYR A 2 1.74 20.94 -8.94
N ARG A 3 0.55 21.38 -8.53
CA ARG A 3 -0.70 20.63 -8.71
C ARG A 3 -1.04 20.45 -10.20
N ASP A 4 -0.88 21.49 -11.00
CA ASP A 4 -1.16 21.42 -12.46
C ASP A 4 -0.17 20.48 -13.15
N GLN A 5 1.11 20.51 -12.72
CA GLN A 5 2.12 19.58 -13.20
C GLN A 5 1.81 18.12 -12.81
N ALA A 6 1.39 17.89 -11.58
CA ALA A 6 0.97 16.56 -11.12
C ALA A 6 -0.23 16.01 -11.92
N ASN A 7 -1.25 16.85 -12.14
CA ASN A 7 -2.41 16.49 -12.94
C ASN A 7 -2.05 16.22 -14.41
N ALA A 8 -1.10 17.01 -14.97
CA ALA A 8 -0.61 16.79 -16.33
C ALA A 8 0.18 15.47 -16.44
N LEU A 9 1.01 15.17 -15.43
CA LEU A 9 1.76 13.92 -15.36
C LEU A 9 0.84 12.70 -15.25
N GLU A 10 -0.20 12.76 -14.41
CA GLU A 10 -1.19 11.69 -14.29
C GLU A 10 -1.86 11.38 -15.64
N LYS A 11 -2.29 12.42 -16.37
CA LYS A 11 -2.84 12.28 -17.72
C LYS A 11 -1.82 11.69 -18.71
N ALA A 12 -0.55 12.08 -18.60
CA ALA A 12 0.50 11.55 -19.44
C ALA A 12 0.78 10.06 -19.13
N ILE A 13 0.78 9.66 -17.85
CA ILE A 13 0.90 8.27 -17.43
C ILE A 13 -0.23 7.43 -18.04
N GLU A 14 -1.47 7.87 -17.90
CA GLU A 14 -2.61 7.18 -18.48
C GLU A 14 -2.52 7.04 -19.99
N LYS A 15 -2.13 8.12 -20.68
CA LYS A 15 -2.01 8.15 -22.14
C LYS A 15 -0.90 7.24 -22.68
N HIS A 16 0.28 7.21 -22.01
CA HIS A 16 1.46 6.52 -22.54
C HIS A 16 1.62 5.10 -22.01
N PHE A 17 1.18 4.84 -20.78
CA PHE A 17 1.37 3.55 -20.13
C PHE A 17 0.07 2.78 -19.92
N GLY A 18 -1.11 3.46 -19.91
CA GLY A 18 -2.40 2.77 -19.84
C GLY A 18 -2.56 1.83 -21.05
N TYR A 19 -2.74 0.54 -20.81
CA TYR A 19 -2.73 -0.47 -21.86
C TYR A 19 -3.52 -1.74 -21.46
N GLU A 20 -3.96 -2.47 -22.46
CA GLU A 20 -4.51 -3.81 -22.29
C GLU A 20 -3.35 -4.80 -22.43
N ILE A 21 -2.90 -5.40 -21.32
CA ILE A 21 -1.74 -6.28 -21.31
C ILE A 21 -2.14 -7.67 -20.79
N GLU A 22 -1.87 -8.71 -21.56
CA GLU A 22 -2.27 -10.10 -21.28
C GLU A 22 -3.76 -10.24 -20.86
N GLY A 23 -4.65 -9.42 -21.44
CA GLY A 23 -6.09 -9.40 -21.14
C GLY A 23 -6.46 -8.60 -19.87
N PHE A 24 -5.54 -7.88 -19.25
CA PHE A 24 -5.80 -7.03 -18.10
C PHE A 24 -5.78 -5.55 -18.47
N HIS A 25 -6.82 -4.82 -18.10
CA HIS A 25 -6.91 -3.37 -18.25
C HIS A 25 -6.01 -2.67 -17.22
N SER A 26 -4.69 -2.56 -17.52
CA SER A 26 -3.67 -2.12 -16.59
C SER A 26 -2.67 -1.14 -17.24
N TYR A 27 -1.39 -1.33 -16.98
CA TYR A 27 -0.30 -0.50 -17.49
C TYR A 27 0.78 -1.37 -18.12
N ARG A 28 1.38 -0.91 -19.20
CA ARG A 28 2.63 -1.47 -19.74
C ARG A 28 3.84 -0.81 -19.09
N TYR A 29 4.96 -1.47 -19.05
CA TYR A 29 6.17 -0.95 -18.45
C TYR A 29 6.88 0.10 -19.33
N TYR A 30 6.84 -0.10 -20.66
CA TYR A 30 7.29 0.86 -21.68
C TYR A 30 6.53 0.56 -22.97
N GLU A 31 6.67 1.42 -23.97
CA GLU A 31 6.05 1.25 -25.28
C GLU A 31 6.62 -0.01 -25.99
N GLY A 32 5.73 -0.92 -26.43
CA GLY A 32 6.10 -2.23 -27.01
C GLY A 32 6.32 -3.33 -25.98
N ASN A 33 6.10 -3.10 -24.69
CA ASN A 33 6.11 -4.15 -23.68
C ASN A 33 4.75 -4.84 -23.58
N ASP A 34 4.72 -6.13 -23.94
CA ASP A 34 3.51 -6.98 -23.97
C ASP A 34 3.48 -8.01 -22.84
N ILE A 35 4.44 -7.97 -21.93
CA ILE A 35 4.56 -8.92 -20.81
C ILE A 35 4.29 -8.20 -19.50
N LEU A 36 3.44 -8.80 -18.66
CA LEU A 36 3.13 -8.28 -17.32
C LEU A 36 4.40 -8.17 -16.46
N ARG A 37 4.49 -7.04 -15.74
CA ARG A 37 5.55 -6.77 -14.76
C ARG A 37 4.96 -6.29 -13.44
N SER A 38 5.58 -6.62 -12.33
CA SER A 38 5.08 -6.25 -10.99
C SER A 38 4.99 -4.73 -10.76
N TRP A 39 5.79 -3.94 -11.48
CA TRP A 39 5.81 -2.47 -11.36
C TRP A 39 4.53 -1.76 -11.82
N ILE A 40 3.57 -2.48 -12.41
CA ILE A 40 2.22 -1.94 -12.64
C ILE A 40 1.52 -1.54 -11.34
N CYS A 41 2.03 -1.95 -10.18
CA CYS A 41 1.53 -1.52 -8.86
C CYS A 41 1.79 -0.03 -8.56
N MET A 42 2.74 0.62 -9.22
CA MET A 42 3.16 1.99 -8.91
C MET A 42 2.04 3.04 -9.02
N PRO A 43 1.17 3.02 -10.03
CA PRO A 43 0.01 3.92 -10.06
C PRO A 43 -0.86 3.83 -8.81
N LEU A 44 -1.18 2.62 -8.31
CA LEU A 44 -1.95 2.43 -7.08
C LEU A 44 -1.24 3.06 -5.87
N VAL A 45 0.08 2.89 -5.79
CA VAL A 45 0.93 3.47 -4.74
C VAL A 45 0.90 5.00 -4.76
N MET A 46 0.82 5.59 -5.95
CA MET A 46 0.77 7.04 -6.15
C MET A 46 -0.63 7.63 -6.05
N GLY A 47 -1.67 6.80 -5.84
CA GLY A 47 -3.06 7.23 -5.75
C GLY A 47 -3.73 7.46 -7.10
N ILE A 48 -3.19 6.85 -8.17
CA ILE A 48 -3.78 6.86 -9.51
C ILE A 48 -4.64 5.59 -9.65
N TYR A 49 -5.95 5.79 -9.66
CA TYR A 49 -6.92 4.68 -9.55
C TYR A 49 -7.73 4.43 -10.82
N THR A 50 -7.35 4.99 -11.96
CA THR A 50 -8.07 4.88 -13.23
C THR A 50 -8.23 3.42 -13.68
N ARG A 51 -7.20 2.59 -13.47
CA ARG A 51 -7.17 1.18 -13.86
C ARG A 51 -7.06 0.22 -12.67
N THR A 52 -7.65 0.60 -11.55
CA THR A 52 -7.52 -0.12 -10.27
C THR A 52 -7.83 -1.60 -10.40
N GLN A 53 -9.04 -1.94 -10.88
CA GLN A 53 -9.51 -3.32 -10.88
C GLN A 53 -8.62 -4.21 -11.76
N GLY A 54 -8.38 -3.82 -13.01
CA GLY A 54 -7.54 -4.60 -13.92
C GLY A 54 -6.10 -4.72 -13.45
N THR A 55 -5.57 -3.67 -12.79
CA THR A 55 -4.22 -3.72 -12.20
C THR A 55 -4.16 -4.68 -11.02
N ILE A 56 -5.14 -4.66 -10.11
CA ILE A 56 -5.22 -5.59 -8.99
C ILE A 56 -5.42 -7.03 -9.48
N ASP A 57 -6.27 -7.24 -10.47
CA ASP A 57 -6.50 -8.57 -11.03
C ASP A 57 -5.23 -9.13 -11.69
N ALA A 58 -4.47 -8.28 -12.39
CA ALA A 58 -3.17 -8.66 -12.97
C ALA A 58 -2.13 -9.02 -11.89
N LEU A 59 -1.98 -8.16 -10.87
CA LEU A 59 -1.01 -8.34 -9.78
C LEU A 59 -1.23 -9.65 -9.01
N PHE A 60 -2.49 -9.98 -8.72
CA PHE A 60 -2.84 -11.17 -7.95
C PHE A 60 -3.28 -12.37 -8.82
N SER A 61 -3.04 -12.29 -10.12
CA SER A 61 -3.22 -13.42 -11.03
C SER A 61 -2.08 -14.45 -10.89
N PRO A 62 -2.29 -15.70 -11.33
CA PRO A 62 -1.22 -16.71 -11.40
C PRO A 62 -0.06 -16.33 -12.34
N ARG A 63 -0.21 -15.24 -13.12
CA ARG A 63 0.85 -14.73 -14.00
C ARG A 63 1.95 -14.02 -13.22
N LEU A 64 1.60 -13.35 -12.11
CA LEU A 64 2.55 -12.58 -11.30
C LEU A 64 2.63 -13.07 -9.85
N TRP A 65 1.51 -13.48 -9.24
CA TRP A 65 1.51 -13.88 -7.84
C TRP A 65 1.91 -15.35 -7.67
N THR A 66 2.84 -15.57 -6.76
CA THR A 66 3.27 -16.89 -6.30
C THR A 66 3.16 -16.99 -4.77
N ASP A 67 3.46 -18.16 -4.21
CA ASP A 67 3.48 -18.34 -2.74
C ASP A 67 4.55 -17.46 -2.07
N ASP A 68 5.60 -17.09 -2.79
CA ASP A 68 6.70 -16.26 -2.29
C ASP A 68 6.57 -14.76 -2.58
N GLY A 69 5.48 -14.33 -3.21
CA GLY A 69 5.20 -12.95 -3.57
C GLY A 69 5.10 -12.70 -5.06
N LEU A 70 5.32 -11.47 -5.49
CA LEU A 70 5.22 -11.08 -6.89
C LEU A 70 6.50 -11.36 -7.66
N LEU A 71 6.34 -12.06 -8.80
CA LEU A 71 7.37 -12.14 -9.83
C LEU A 71 7.70 -10.73 -10.36
N THR A 72 8.95 -10.48 -10.66
CA THR A 72 9.36 -9.22 -11.32
C THR A 72 8.72 -9.05 -12.69
N GLN A 73 8.56 -10.18 -13.39
CA GLN A 73 7.95 -10.28 -14.71
C GLN A 73 7.27 -11.65 -14.85
N ALA A 74 6.16 -11.69 -15.54
CA ALA A 74 5.49 -12.94 -15.87
C ALA A 74 6.40 -13.89 -16.65
N GLY A 75 6.43 -15.17 -16.24
CA GLY A 75 7.29 -16.19 -16.85
C GLY A 75 8.74 -16.18 -16.35
N THR A 76 9.09 -15.39 -15.33
CA THR A 76 10.38 -15.47 -14.63
C THR A 76 10.23 -16.24 -13.31
N GLU A 77 11.33 -16.46 -12.60
CA GLU A 77 11.36 -17.12 -11.30
C GLU A 77 11.79 -16.18 -10.15
N THR A 78 12.10 -14.92 -10.48
CA THR A 78 12.57 -13.93 -9.51
C THR A 78 11.41 -13.16 -8.91
N PHE A 79 11.31 -13.16 -7.58
CA PHE A 79 10.36 -12.33 -6.82
C PHE A 79 11.09 -11.13 -6.24
N TRP A 80 10.36 -10.02 -6.09
CA TRP A 80 10.88 -8.87 -5.36
C TRP A 80 9.95 -8.52 -4.21
N ASP A 81 10.48 -8.58 -3.01
CA ASP A 81 9.78 -8.13 -1.81
C ASP A 81 9.36 -6.67 -1.94
N ARG A 82 10.21 -5.86 -2.55
CA ARG A 82 9.89 -4.45 -2.83
C ARG A 82 8.61 -4.28 -3.63
N SER A 83 8.49 -4.93 -4.77
CA SER A 83 7.28 -4.81 -5.60
C SER A 83 6.06 -5.47 -4.95
N THR A 84 6.25 -6.58 -4.23
CA THR A 84 5.19 -7.24 -3.44
C THR A 84 4.63 -6.29 -2.38
N LEU A 85 5.49 -5.63 -1.61
CA LEU A 85 5.07 -4.71 -0.54
C LEU A 85 4.42 -3.43 -1.09
N TYR A 86 4.89 -2.92 -2.23
CA TYR A 86 4.22 -1.83 -2.93
C TYR A 86 2.84 -2.24 -3.44
N ALA A 87 2.71 -3.42 -4.04
CA ALA A 87 1.43 -3.92 -4.53
C ALA A 87 0.41 -4.09 -3.40
N LEU A 88 0.82 -4.70 -2.28
CA LEU A 88 -0.04 -4.87 -1.10
C LEU A 88 -0.49 -3.52 -0.53
N ARG A 89 0.44 -2.57 -0.38
CA ARG A 89 0.13 -1.21 0.07
C ARG A 89 -0.84 -0.50 -0.87
N GLY A 90 -0.56 -0.51 -2.17
CA GLY A 90 -1.39 0.12 -3.18
C GLY A 90 -2.80 -0.47 -3.25
N THR A 91 -2.91 -1.79 -3.15
CA THR A 91 -4.19 -2.51 -3.15
C THR A 91 -5.06 -2.12 -1.95
N ILE A 92 -4.48 -2.09 -0.74
CA ILE A 92 -5.20 -1.66 0.47
C ILE A 92 -5.57 -0.17 0.37
N ALA A 93 -4.66 0.68 -0.08
CA ALA A 93 -4.93 2.10 -0.27
C ALA A 93 -6.01 2.38 -1.33
N ALA A 94 -6.15 1.52 -2.32
CA ALA A 94 -7.22 1.59 -3.33
C ALA A 94 -8.59 1.13 -2.79
N GLY A 95 -8.64 0.51 -1.60
CA GLY A 95 -9.88 0.07 -0.95
C GLY A 95 -10.09 -1.44 -0.91
N GLU A 96 -9.26 -2.23 -1.60
CA GLU A 96 -9.32 -3.70 -1.60
C GLU A 96 -8.62 -4.29 -0.36
N VAL A 97 -9.15 -3.94 0.82
CA VAL A 97 -8.54 -4.23 2.13
C VAL A 97 -8.44 -5.72 2.38
N GLU A 98 -9.54 -6.46 2.22
CA GLU A 98 -9.60 -7.88 2.53
C GLU A 98 -8.66 -8.69 1.62
N LYS A 99 -8.65 -8.34 0.32
CA LYS A 99 -7.74 -8.95 -0.65
C LYS A 99 -6.28 -8.69 -0.25
N GLY A 100 -5.93 -7.42 -0.02
CA GLY A 100 -4.56 -7.04 0.37
C GLY A 100 -4.11 -7.70 1.68
N MET A 101 -4.96 -7.73 2.70
CA MET A 101 -4.66 -8.35 3.99
C MET A 101 -4.52 -9.88 3.92
N ASN A 102 -5.35 -10.54 3.11
CA ASN A 102 -5.23 -11.99 2.91
C ASN A 102 -3.87 -12.36 2.29
N PHE A 103 -3.45 -11.63 1.26
CA PHE A 103 -2.14 -11.84 0.65
C PHE A 103 -0.99 -11.41 1.56
N LEU A 104 -1.12 -10.32 2.33
CA LEU A 104 -0.13 -9.91 3.32
C LEU A 104 0.08 -10.99 4.40
N LYS A 105 -1.00 -11.62 4.87
CA LYS A 105 -0.94 -12.69 5.85
C LYS A 105 -0.17 -13.90 5.31
N LYS A 106 -0.45 -14.34 4.08
CA LYS A 106 0.28 -15.42 3.42
C LYS A 106 1.76 -15.08 3.24
N TYR A 107 2.07 -13.91 2.71
CA TYR A 107 3.43 -13.41 2.56
C TYR A 107 4.18 -13.39 3.90
N SER A 108 3.56 -12.85 4.96
CA SER A 108 4.18 -12.75 6.28
C SER A 108 4.51 -14.12 6.86
N HIS A 109 3.59 -15.08 6.76
CA HIS A 109 3.84 -16.45 7.21
C HIS A 109 4.99 -17.10 6.45
N ARG A 110 4.99 -16.96 5.13
CA ARG A 110 5.98 -17.61 4.27
C ARG A 110 7.36 -16.97 4.38
N ARG A 111 7.40 -15.63 4.41
CA ARG A 111 8.65 -14.88 4.21
C ARG A 111 9.23 -14.30 5.50
N LEU A 112 8.45 -14.13 6.56
CA LEU A 112 8.90 -13.48 7.78
C LEU A 112 8.83 -14.36 9.01
N LEU A 113 7.99 -15.40 9.03
CA LEU A 113 7.75 -16.27 10.20
C LEU A 113 8.20 -17.72 9.99
N GLY A 114 8.60 -18.10 8.76
CA GLY A 114 9.10 -19.45 8.44
C GLY A 114 10.60 -19.60 8.69
N ASP A 115 11.21 -20.52 7.96
CA ASP A 115 12.66 -20.81 8.01
C ASP A 115 13.52 -19.72 7.35
N HIS A 116 12.88 -18.68 6.85
CA HIS A 116 13.53 -17.52 6.25
C HIS A 116 13.97 -16.52 7.34
N VAL A 117 14.81 -15.55 6.97
CA VAL A 117 15.15 -14.42 7.85
C VAL A 117 13.87 -13.66 8.25
N PRO A 118 13.72 -13.20 9.50
CA PRO A 118 12.48 -12.61 10.01
C PRO A 118 12.27 -11.15 9.56
N TYR A 119 12.67 -10.82 8.34
CA TYR A 119 12.49 -9.50 7.73
C TYR A 119 12.49 -9.58 6.21
N ALA A 120 11.88 -8.59 5.57
CA ALA A 120 11.80 -8.48 4.12
C ALA A 120 13.17 -8.23 3.50
N ILE A 121 13.46 -8.88 2.38
CA ILE A 121 14.69 -8.73 1.60
C ILE A 121 14.38 -8.16 0.22
N GLU A 122 15.39 -7.78 -0.55
CA GLU A 122 15.17 -7.13 -1.84
C GLU A 122 14.55 -8.08 -2.87
N ALA A 123 15.17 -9.23 -3.05
CA ALA A 123 14.77 -10.19 -4.09
C ALA A 123 15.00 -11.64 -3.65
N TRP A 124 14.30 -12.56 -4.31
CA TRP A 124 14.35 -13.99 -4.09
C TRP A 124 14.08 -14.74 -5.40
N PRO A 125 14.72 -15.88 -5.71
CA PRO A 125 15.95 -16.37 -5.09
C PRO A 125 17.17 -15.67 -5.69
N GLU A 126 17.91 -14.95 -4.90
CA GLU A 126 19.21 -14.41 -5.27
C GLU A 126 20.26 -15.00 -4.34
N GLY A 127 21.37 -15.52 -4.87
CA GLY A 127 22.40 -16.26 -4.13
C GLY A 127 22.97 -15.48 -2.96
N ASP A 128 23.39 -14.24 -3.17
CA ASP A 128 23.90 -13.34 -2.14
C ASP A 128 22.86 -12.28 -1.79
N GLN A 129 21.91 -12.66 -0.97
CA GLN A 129 20.82 -11.77 -0.61
C GLN A 129 21.32 -10.62 0.25
N ARG A 130 21.08 -9.42 -0.25
CA ARG A 130 21.35 -8.22 0.50
C ARG A 130 20.15 -7.87 1.36
N HIS A 131 20.40 -7.78 2.65
CA HIS A 131 19.40 -7.39 3.63
C HIS A 131 19.30 -5.87 3.64
N LEU A 132 18.38 -5.33 2.86
CA LEU A 132 18.12 -3.90 2.82
C LEU A 132 17.04 -3.52 3.83
N SER A 133 17.35 -2.61 4.74
CA SER A 133 16.38 -2.09 5.71
C SER A 133 15.18 -1.36 5.06
N ALA A 134 15.32 -0.96 3.80
CA ALA A 134 14.28 -0.30 3.04
C ALA A 134 13.02 -1.16 2.87
N GLU A 135 13.16 -2.46 2.61
CA GLU A 135 12.05 -3.39 2.46
C GLU A 135 11.28 -3.59 3.76
N SER A 136 11.98 -3.65 4.89
CA SER A 136 11.35 -3.67 6.22
C SER A 136 10.54 -2.40 6.47
N GLY A 137 11.06 -1.24 6.05
CA GLY A 137 10.32 0.01 6.07
C GLY A 137 9.07 -0.02 5.19
N LEU A 138 9.14 -0.61 4.01
CA LEU A 138 7.98 -0.77 3.12
C LEU A 138 6.90 -1.65 3.75
N TYR A 139 7.27 -2.71 4.45
CA TYR A 139 6.33 -3.55 5.19
C TYR A 139 5.54 -2.72 6.23
N CYS A 140 6.22 -1.91 7.02
CA CYS A 140 5.57 -1.00 7.98
C CYS A 140 4.63 0.01 7.29
N ARG A 141 4.98 0.47 6.08
CA ARG A 141 4.17 1.42 5.32
C ARG A 141 2.85 0.82 4.80
N ILE A 142 2.71 -0.50 4.72
CA ILE A 142 1.42 -1.14 4.42
C ILE A 142 0.40 -0.77 5.49
N TYR A 143 0.80 -0.74 6.75
CA TYR A 143 -0.06 -0.34 7.85
C TYR A 143 -0.26 1.16 7.90
N THR A 144 0.82 1.95 7.93
CA THR A 144 0.71 3.41 8.11
C THR A 144 0.07 4.12 6.91
N GLU A 145 0.43 3.75 5.69
CA GLU A 145 -0.07 4.38 4.46
C GLU A 145 -1.21 3.60 3.80
N GLY A 146 -1.25 2.28 3.96
CA GLY A 146 -2.34 1.44 3.45
C GLY A 146 -3.57 1.48 4.36
N LEU A 147 -3.47 0.94 5.59
CA LEU A 147 -4.61 0.82 6.50
C LEU A 147 -4.98 2.14 7.17
N PHE A 148 -4.02 2.84 7.79
CA PHE A 148 -4.30 4.16 8.38
C PHE A 148 -4.43 5.24 7.31
N GLY A 149 -3.86 5.04 6.12
CA GLY A 149 -3.92 5.97 5.01
C GLY A 149 -3.29 7.33 5.32
N ILE A 150 -2.20 7.35 6.11
CA ILE A 150 -1.51 8.58 6.52
C ILE A 150 -0.77 9.17 5.34
N ARG A 151 -1.06 10.44 5.05
CA ARG A 151 -0.42 11.22 3.99
C ARG A 151 -0.01 12.60 4.53
N PRO A 152 1.28 12.91 4.59
CA PRO A 152 1.75 14.23 5.02
C PRO A 152 1.18 15.35 4.13
N THR A 153 0.71 16.43 4.74
CA THR A 153 0.19 17.63 4.05
C THR A 153 0.89 18.91 4.46
N GLY A 154 1.71 18.84 5.52
CA GLY A 154 2.50 19.96 6.02
C GLY A 154 3.38 19.55 7.20
N LEU A 155 4.12 20.49 7.75
CA LEU A 155 5.06 20.23 8.87
C LEU A 155 4.35 19.82 10.16
N ARG A 156 3.07 20.17 10.32
CA ARG A 156 2.24 19.84 11.48
C ARG A 156 0.87 19.31 11.10
N SER A 157 0.74 18.80 9.88
CA SER A 157 -0.55 18.33 9.38
C SER A 157 -0.39 17.12 8.48
N PHE A 158 -1.41 16.27 8.49
CA PHE A 158 -1.56 15.14 7.58
C PHE A 158 -3.03 14.88 7.28
N GLU A 159 -3.26 14.17 6.20
CA GLU A 159 -4.52 13.51 5.94
C GLU A 159 -4.42 12.04 6.34
N MET A 160 -5.53 11.45 6.73
CA MET A 160 -5.63 10.01 6.91
C MET A 160 -6.94 9.48 6.33
N THR A 161 -6.87 8.28 5.77
CA THR A 161 -8.00 7.60 5.13
C THR A 161 -8.08 6.18 5.71
N PRO A 162 -8.66 6.03 6.92
CA PRO A 162 -8.61 4.76 7.65
C PRO A 162 -9.44 3.69 6.97
N ARG A 163 -8.88 2.50 6.88
CA ARG A 163 -9.50 1.27 6.42
C ARG A 163 -9.22 0.18 7.44
N LEU A 164 -10.25 -0.46 7.94
CA LEU A 164 -10.14 -1.46 8.99
C LEU A 164 -10.60 -2.82 8.45
N PRO A 165 -9.73 -3.85 8.43
CA PRO A 165 -10.14 -5.19 8.02
C PRO A 165 -11.43 -5.64 8.75
N GLN A 166 -12.30 -6.39 8.08
CA GLN A 166 -13.61 -6.76 8.64
C GLN A 166 -13.50 -7.55 9.94
N GLU A 167 -12.47 -8.39 10.06
CA GLU A 167 -12.21 -9.19 11.25
C GLU A 167 -11.65 -8.39 12.43
N TRP A 168 -11.25 -7.11 12.20
CA TRP A 168 -10.65 -6.28 13.25
C TRP A 168 -11.69 -5.35 13.87
N GLU A 169 -11.74 -5.34 15.18
CA GLU A 169 -12.57 -4.40 15.93
C GLU A 169 -11.90 -3.03 16.04
N TYR A 170 -10.57 -3.01 16.06
CA TYR A 170 -9.77 -1.77 16.20
C TYR A 170 -8.35 -1.92 15.65
N MET A 171 -7.72 -0.80 15.40
CA MET A 171 -6.28 -0.67 15.15
C MET A 171 -5.73 0.59 15.80
N ASN A 172 -4.52 0.51 16.34
CA ASN A 172 -3.88 1.64 17.03
C ASN A 172 -2.43 1.81 16.54
N LEU A 173 -2.00 3.08 16.44
CA LEU A 173 -0.60 3.46 16.38
C LEU A 173 -0.29 4.28 17.63
N ASN A 174 0.60 3.80 18.47
CA ASN A 174 0.97 4.46 19.70
C ASN A 174 2.34 5.11 19.57
N ARG A 175 2.50 6.28 20.20
CA ARG A 175 3.75 7.04 20.25
C ARG A 175 4.33 7.35 18.86
N VAL A 176 3.47 7.78 17.94
CA VAL A 176 3.90 8.24 16.62
C VAL A 176 4.69 9.53 16.78
N ARG A 177 5.96 9.52 16.36
CA ARG A 177 6.84 10.68 16.36
C ARG A 177 6.95 11.24 14.96
N ALA A 178 6.09 12.18 14.65
CA ALA A 178 6.04 12.83 13.34
C ALA A 178 5.40 14.22 13.48
N PHE A 179 5.49 15.04 12.45
CA PHE A 179 4.83 16.36 12.37
C PHE A 179 5.16 17.27 13.56
N ASN A 180 6.41 17.23 14.04
CA ASN A 180 6.89 17.94 15.23
C ASN A 180 6.07 17.64 16.50
N SER A 181 5.55 16.43 16.63
CA SER A 181 4.71 16.01 17.74
C SER A 181 4.90 14.52 18.03
N GLU A 182 4.54 14.12 19.26
CA GLU A 182 4.29 12.75 19.63
C GLU A 182 2.79 12.59 19.91
N PHE A 183 2.16 11.58 19.29
CA PHE A 183 0.72 11.38 19.37
C PHE A 183 0.36 9.91 19.15
N ASP A 184 -0.87 9.55 19.57
CA ASP A 184 -1.48 8.24 19.29
C ASP A 184 -2.61 8.40 18.29
N ILE A 185 -2.81 7.37 17.47
CA ILE A 185 -3.98 7.23 16.59
C ILE A 185 -4.74 5.98 17.02
N ARG A 186 -6.03 6.12 17.24
CA ARG A 186 -6.95 5.03 17.55
C ARG A 186 -8.08 5.00 16.53
N VAL A 187 -8.32 3.84 15.95
CA VAL A 187 -9.44 3.61 15.04
C VAL A 187 -10.22 2.41 15.54
N ARG A 188 -11.52 2.56 15.73
CA ARG A 188 -12.41 1.49 16.20
C ARG A 188 -13.66 1.40 15.34
N ARG A 189 -14.10 0.19 15.06
CA ARG A 189 -15.36 -0.06 14.38
C ARG A 189 -16.55 0.23 15.29
N ALA A 190 -17.54 0.95 14.78
CA ALA A 190 -18.79 1.25 15.45
C ALA A 190 -19.94 1.14 14.44
N GLY A 191 -20.49 -0.05 14.32
CA GLY A 191 -21.47 -0.38 13.28
C GLY A 191 -20.89 -0.19 11.88
N LYS A 192 -21.53 0.64 11.07
CA LYS A 192 -21.09 0.95 9.69
C LYS A 192 -20.04 2.09 9.59
N LYS A 193 -19.60 2.63 10.74
CA LYS A 193 -18.65 3.75 10.80
C LYS A 193 -17.37 3.36 11.53
N LEU A 194 -16.33 4.15 11.32
CA LEU A 194 -15.10 4.12 12.09
C LEU A 194 -15.04 5.33 13.00
N HIS A 195 -14.81 5.09 14.30
CA HIS A 195 -14.46 6.14 15.25
C HIS A 195 -12.97 6.32 15.25
N VAL A 196 -12.52 7.54 14.97
CA VAL A 196 -11.11 7.92 14.91
C VAL A 196 -10.82 8.91 16.02
N GLU A 197 -9.80 8.63 16.82
CA GLU A 197 -9.27 9.54 17.84
C GLU A 197 -7.77 9.76 17.59
N ILE A 198 -7.35 11.02 17.68
CA ILE A 198 -5.95 11.42 17.77
C ILE A 198 -5.71 11.96 19.17
N LEU A 199 -4.72 11.41 19.87
CA LEU A 199 -4.41 11.82 21.23
C LEU A 199 -2.99 12.39 21.29
N LYS A 200 -2.82 13.51 21.99
CA LYS A 200 -1.53 14.12 22.29
C LYS A 200 -1.38 14.29 23.80
N GLY A 201 -0.34 13.67 24.37
CA GLY A 201 -0.19 13.63 25.84
C GLY A 201 -1.40 12.99 26.53
N GLY A 202 -2.02 11.97 25.94
CA GLY A 202 -3.21 11.29 26.45
C GLY A 202 -4.53 12.07 26.30
N LYS A 203 -4.49 13.30 25.80
CA LYS A 203 -5.69 14.13 25.59
C LYS A 203 -6.12 14.10 24.12
N PRO A 204 -7.40 13.94 23.80
CA PRO A 204 -7.88 13.94 22.43
C PRO A 204 -7.77 15.33 21.80
N VAL A 205 -7.06 15.42 20.68
CA VAL A 205 -6.98 16.62 19.82
C VAL A 205 -7.92 16.52 18.63
N LEU A 206 -8.36 15.30 18.29
CA LEU A 206 -9.38 15.06 17.28
C LEU A 206 -10.21 13.84 17.68
N LYS A 207 -11.53 13.94 17.51
CA LYS A 207 -12.47 12.82 17.54
C LYS A 207 -13.43 12.95 16.37
N LYS A 208 -13.51 11.93 15.53
CA LYS A 208 -14.44 11.89 14.38
C LYS A 208 -15.03 10.50 14.19
N SER A 209 -16.27 10.49 13.71
CA SER A 209 -16.92 9.29 13.21
C SER A 209 -17.07 9.42 11.69
N VAL A 210 -16.50 8.51 10.95
CA VAL A 210 -16.42 8.57 9.49
C VAL A 210 -16.83 7.25 8.85
N THR A 211 -17.23 7.30 7.60
CA THR A 211 -17.35 6.10 6.77
C THR A 211 -15.94 5.58 6.45
N GLU A 212 -15.78 4.29 6.39
CA GLU A 212 -14.53 3.67 5.99
C GLU A 212 -14.07 4.20 4.64
N GLY A 213 -12.78 4.51 4.50
CA GLY A 213 -12.21 5.12 3.30
C GLY A 213 -12.46 6.63 3.14
N ALA A 214 -13.17 7.27 4.07
CA ALA A 214 -13.30 8.74 4.08
C ALA A 214 -12.02 9.40 4.59
N THR A 215 -11.60 10.48 3.93
CA THR A 215 -10.38 11.22 4.29
C THR A 215 -10.66 12.24 5.42
N ILE A 216 -9.78 12.24 6.41
CA ILE A 216 -9.80 13.16 7.57
C ILE A 216 -8.55 14.02 7.49
N LYS A 217 -8.72 15.35 7.66
CA LYS A 217 -7.60 16.28 7.85
C LYS A 217 -7.29 16.39 9.35
N VAL A 218 -6.01 16.26 9.68
CA VAL A 218 -5.47 16.34 11.06
C VAL A 218 -4.44 17.46 11.13
N ASN A 219 -4.60 18.35 12.11
CA ASN A 219 -3.64 19.39 12.47
C ASN A 219 -3.18 19.13 13.91
N LEU A 220 -1.86 19.13 14.17
CA LEU A 220 -1.20 18.81 15.45
C LEU A 220 -0.57 20.02 16.11
#